data_957038c9e6ca6f9a975cfb0ab56f75f6
#
_entry.id   957038c9e6ca6f9a975cfb0ab56f75f6
#
_cell.length_a   1.000
_cell.length_b   1.000
_cell.length_c   1.000
_cell.angle_alpha   90.00
_cell.angle_beta   90.00
_cell.angle_gamma   90.00
#
_symmetry.space_group_name_H-M   'P 1'
#
loop_
_entity.id
_entity.type
_entity.pdbx_description
1 polymer ?
#
loop_
_entity_poly.entity_id
_entity_poly.type
_entity_poly.pdbx_seq_one_letter_code
_entity_poly.pdbx_strand_id
1 'polypeptide(L)'
;LSGDLSVYDNLKIDDATKEELMKILKVRLVAQPVKIRSDFKLTCFTFEGIDAIKEALLNGEKKGTKEIPIKFRVIGSPSYECCVGTTNKNEGIKVLNEALVEVEKTIKAKGGNFLLETNPTVLGENEESISDQMKAAKSKEEKEEEERIRKKKEEEERIRKIKEEEDRIRK
;
A
#
# COMPACT_ATOMS: atom_id res chain seq x y z
N LEU A 1 -7.92 5.91 22.18
CA LEU A 1 -7.13 6.17 23.39
C LEU A 1 -8.12 6.56 24.49
N SER A 2 -8.68 5.59 25.19
CA SER A 2 -9.25 5.79 26.50
C SER A 2 -8.06 6.18 27.40
N GLY A 3 -7.88 7.48 27.61
CA GLY A 3 -6.84 7.99 28.48
C GLY A 3 -7.16 7.58 29.90
N ASP A 4 -6.60 6.52 30.41
CA ASP A 4 -6.57 6.21 31.82
C ASP A 4 -5.75 7.29 32.52
N LEU A 5 -6.43 8.32 32.94
CA LEU A 5 -5.88 9.47 33.67
C LEU A 5 -5.40 9.07 35.08
N SER A 6 -5.79 7.88 35.56
CA SER A 6 -5.40 7.32 36.86
C SER A 6 -3.89 7.14 37.04
N VAL A 7 -3.13 7.05 35.93
CA VAL A 7 -1.65 6.97 35.96
C VAL A 7 -1.04 8.26 36.52
N TYR A 8 -1.69 9.39 36.32
CA TYR A 8 -1.20 10.71 36.77
C TYR A 8 -1.62 11.06 38.19
N ASP A 9 -2.57 10.34 38.82
CA ASP A 9 -3.01 10.56 40.19
C ASP A 9 -1.97 10.15 41.24
N ASN A 10 -1.02 9.25 40.81
CA ASN A 10 0.09 8.83 41.67
C ASN A 10 1.30 9.78 41.66
N LEU A 11 1.28 10.82 40.81
CA LEU A 11 2.37 11.80 40.72
C LEU A 11 2.11 12.90 41.76
N LYS A 12 3.08 13.15 42.63
CA LYS A 12 3.08 14.25 43.60
C LYS A 12 3.34 15.60 42.89
N ILE A 13 2.37 16.07 42.11
CA ILE A 13 2.46 17.31 41.32
C ILE A 13 1.35 18.23 41.79
N ASP A 14 1.61 19.55 41.88
CA ASP A 14 0.62 20.59 42.19
C ASP A 14 -0.56 20.55 41.22
N ASP A 15 -1.77 20.77 41.69
CA ASP A 15 -3.01 20.70 40.90
C ASP A 15 -2.98 21.66 39.69
N ALA A 16 -2.39 22.86 39.86
CA ALA A 16 -2.23 23.82 38.75
C ALA A 16 -1.33 23.26 37.62
N THR A 17 -0.22 22.63 37.98
CA THR A 17 0.71 22.01 37.02
C THR A 17 0.07 20.80 36.36
N LYS A 18 -0.79 20.08 37.07
CA LYS A 18 -1.53 18.92 36.56
C LYS A 18 -2.54 19.34 35.49
N GLU A 19 -3.25 20.46 35.68
CA GLU A 19 -4.18 21.02 34.68
C GLU A 19 -3.46 21.48 33.41
N GLU A 20 -2.33 22.16 33.55
CA GLU A 20 -1.52 22.59 32.40
C GLU A 20 -0.96 21.38 31.63
N LEU A 21 -0.44 20.38 32.35
CA LEU A 21 0.03 19.13 31.76
C LEU A 21 -1.09 18.45 30.98
N MET A 22 -2.29 18.38 31.52
CA MET A 22 -3.45 17.80 30.87
C MET A 22 -3.88 18.57 29.61
N LYS A 23 -3.78 19.89 29.60
CA LYS A 23 -4.05 20.71 28.41
C LYS A 23 -3.03 20.42 27.31
N ILE A 24 -1.75 20.35 27.66
CA ILE A 24 -0.68 20.07 26.73
C ILE A 24 -0.81 18.63 26.17
N LEU A 25 -1.10 17.65 27.01
CA LEU A 25 -1.29 16.26 26.60
C LEU A 25 -2.48 16.11 25.65
N LYS A 26 -3.61 16.75 25.94
CA LYS A 26 -4.79 16.74 25.05
C LYS A 26 -4.47 17.30 23.65
N VAL A 27 -3.64 18.34 23.57
CA VAL A 27 -3.25 18.94 22.28
C VAL A 27 -2.21 18.08 21.54
N ARG A 28 -1.25 17.52 22.27
CA ARG A 28 -0.13 16.76 21.65
C ARG A 28 -0.43 15.29 21.37
N LEU A 29 -1.30 14.67 22.17
CA LEU A 29 -1.69 13.27 22.01
C LEU A 29 -2.96 13.07 21.17
N VAL A 30 -3.41 14.08 20.42
CA VAL A 30 -4.46 13.88 19.42
C VAL A 30 -3.92 12.91 18.37
N ALA A 31 -4.59 11.77 18.24
CA ALA A 31 -4.27 10.80 17.22
C ALA A 31 -4.38 11.47 15.84
N GLN A 32 -3.25 11.51 15.11
CA GLN A 32 -3.25 12.11 13.78
C GLN A 32 -4.05 11.22 12.81
N PRO A 33 -4.91 11.80 11.96
CA PRO A 33 -5.66 11.03 10.98
C PRO A 33 -4.69 10.42 9.96
N VAL A 34 -4.79 9.12 9.81
CA VAL A 34 -4.02 8.34 8.86
C VAL A 34 -4.79 8.29 7.54
N LYS A 35 -4.11 8.49 6.42
CA LYS A 35 -4.68 8.36 5.09
C LYS A 35 -4.41 6.97 4.54
N ILE A 36 -5.47 6.28 4.11
CA ILE A 36 -5.40 4.98 3.46
C ILE A 36 -5.72 5.20 1.99
N ARG A 37 -4.90 4.62 1.11
CA ARG A 37 -5.02 4.72 -0.33
C ARG A 37 -5.11 3.34 -0.96
N SER A 38 -5.89 3.22 -2.03
CA SER A 38 -5.97 2.05 -2.89
C SER A 38 -6.14 2.51 -4.33
N ASP A 39 -5.40 1.92 -5.24
CA ASP A 39 -5.46 2.21 -6.66
C ASP A 39 -6.12 1.04 -7.40
N PHE A 40 -7.01 1.35 -8.33
CA PHE A 40 -7.76 0.37 -9.10
C PHE A 40 -8.07 0.89 -10.50
N LYS A 41 -8.35 -0.03 -11.42
CA LYS A 41 -8.75 0.28 -12.80
C LYS A 41 -10.22 -0.06 -13.01
N LEU A 42 -10.95 0.88 -13.63
CA LEU A 42 -12.32 0.69 -14.08
C LEU A 42 -12.39 0.89 -15.58
N THR A 43 -12.99 -0.07 -16.27
CA THR A 43 -13.28 0.03 -17.70
C THR A 43 -14.72 -0.38 -17.95
N CYS A 44 -15.43 0.40 -18.75
CA CYS A 44 -16.78 0.10 -19.19
C CYS A 44 -16.90 0.42 -20.68
N PHE A 45 -17.16 -0.61 -21.47
CA PHE A 45 -17.31 -0.49 -22.95
C PHE A 45 -18.77 -0.61 -23.40
N THR A 46 -19.72 -0.55 -22.44
CA THR A 46 -21.15 -0.58 -22.72
C THR A 46 -21.64 0.80 -23.16
N PHE A 47 -22.89 0.86 -23.64
CA PHE A 47 -23.53 2.10 -24.08
C PHE A 47 -23.54 3.19 -23.00
N GLU A 48 -23.71 2.82 -21.72
CA GLU A 48 -23.69 3.76 -20.59
C GLU A 48 -22.30 4.30 -20.28
N GLY A 49 -21.22 3.56 -20.62
CA GLY A 49 -19.84 3.99 -20.54
C GLY A 49 -19.46 4.70 -19.23
N ILE A 50 -19.21 6.02 -19.35
CA ILE A 50 -18.76 6.87 -18.24
C ILE A 50 -19.84 7.02 -17.15
N ASP A 51 -21.11 7.02 -17.49
CA ASP A 51 -22.19 7.20 -16.51
C ASP A 51 -22.33 5.97 -15.62
N ALA A 52 -22.08 4.76 -16.15
CA ALA A 52 -21.97 3.55 -15.35
C ALA A 52 -20.81 3.63 -14.34
N ILE A 53 -19.67 4.17 -14.75
CA ILE A 53 -18.51 4.35 -13.87
C ILE A 53 -18.82 5.37 -12.76
N LYS A 54 -19.44 6.52 -13.10
CA LYS A 54 -19.85 7.53 -12.13
C LYS A 54 -20.81 6.95 -11.08
N GLU A 55 -21.82 6.20 -11.53
CA GLU A 55 -22.79 5.59 -10.63
C GLU A 55 -22.12 4.56 -9.69
N ALA A 56 -21.21 3.74 -10.21
CA ALA A 56 -20.45 2.80 -9.41
C ALA A 56 -19.61 3.51 -8.32
N LEU A 57 -18.93 4.60 -8.67
CA LEU A 57 -18.14 5.38 -7.72
C LEU A 57 -19.02 6.06 -6.67
N LEU A 58 -20.15 6.66 -7.07
CA LEU A 58 -21.11 7.27 -6.13
C LEU A 58 -21.71 6.25 -5.16
N ASN A 59 -21.99 5.03 -5.62
CA ASN A 59 -22.48 3.96 -4.76
C ASN A 59 -21.38 3.49 -3.76
N GLY A 60 -20.12 3.47 -4.20
CA GLY A 60 -18.99 3.23 -3.32
C GLY A 60 -18.84 4.33 -2.26
N GLU A 61 -18.98 5.61 -2.63
CA GLU A 61 -18.90 6.73 -1.66
C GLU A 61 -19.99 6.67 -0.60
N LYS A 62 -21.20 6.21 -0.93
CA LYS A 62 -22.31 6.04 0.04
C LYS A 62 -22.01 5.05 1.16
N LYS A 63 -21.04 4.15 0.99
CA LYS A 63 -20.58 3.22 2.05
C LYS A 63 -19.70 3.93 3.07
N GLY A 64 -19.17 5.09 2.73
CA GLY A 64 -18.45 5.94 3.67
C GLY A 64 -19.37 6.44 4.80
N THR A 65 -18.83 6.48 6.00
CA THR A 65 -19.49 7.03 7.19
C THR A 65 -19.08 8.50 7.34
N LYS A 66 -19.85 9.29 8.12
CA LYS A 66 -19.49 10.69 8.40
C LYS A 66 -18.12 10.82 9.09
N GLU A 67 -17.71 9.80 9.84
CA GLU A 67 -16.42 9.74 10.53
C GLU A 67 -15.29 9.26 9.61
N ILE A 68 -15.63 8.46 8.59
CA ILE A 68 -14.68 7.87 7.64
C ILE A 68 -15.16 8.19 6.21
N PRO A 69 -14.94 9.42 5.73
CA PRO A 69 -15.36 9.81 4.39
C PRO A 69 -14.47 9.16 3.34
N ILE A 70 -15.09 8.50 2.39
CA ILE A 70 -14.42 7.91 1.23
C ILE A 70 -14.41 8.95 0.11
N LYS A 71 -13.27 9.11 -0.57
CA LYS A 71 -13.13 9.98 -1.73
C LYS A 71 -12.49 9.22 -2.87
N PHE A 72 -13.14 9.24 -4.02
CA PHE A 72 -12.60 8.72 -5.25
C PHE A 72 -12.01 9.84 -6.10
N ARG A 73 -10.86 9.57 -6.72
CA ARG A 73 -10.19 10.49 -7.66
C ARG A 73 -9.83 9.76 -8.93
N VAL A 74 -9.85 10.49 -10.05
CA VAL A 74 -9.31 10.00 -11.32
C VAL A 74 -7.86 10.39 -11.39
N ILE A 75 -6.96 9.41 -11.53
CA ILE A 75 -5.54 9.65 -11.78
C ILE A 75 -5.34 9.86 -13.28
N GLY A 76 -5.90 8.99 -14.08
CA GLY A 76 -5.88 8.99 -15.52
C GLY A 76 -6.62 7.77 -16.04
N SER A 77 -7.59 7.96 -16.93
CA SER A 77 -8.39 6.84 -17.44
C SER A 77 -7.48 5.73 -18.01
N PRO A 78 -7.60 4.48 -17.58
CA PRO A 78 -8.67 3.89 -16.75
C PRO A 78 -8.37 3.81 -15.24
N SER A 79 -7.33 4.47 -14.73
CA SER A 79 -6.86 4.34 -13.33
C SER A 79 -7.54 5.35 -12.41
N TYR A 80 -8.02 4.85 -11.29
CA TYR A 80 -8.72 5.58 -10.23
C TYR A 80 -8.04 5.33 -8.88
N GLU A 81 -8.14 6.30 -8.00
CA GLU A 81 -7.63 6.27 -6.64
C GLU A 81 -8.79 6.37 -5.66
N CYS A 82 -8.78 5.52 -4.64
CA CYS A 82 -9.66 5.64 -3.50
C CYS A 82 -8.85 6.07 -2.27
N CYS A 83 -9.26 7.15 -1.62
CA CYS A 83 -8.63 7.68 -0.42
C CYS A 83 -9.63 7.73 0.73
N VAL A 84 -9.17 7.29 1.91
CA VAL A 84 -9.92 7.35 3.17
C VAL A 84 -9.05 7.98 4.24
N GLY A 85 -9.61 8.94 4.98
CA GLY A 85 -8.98 9.53 6.16
C GLY A 85 -9.62 8.96 7.42
N THR A 86 -8.84 8.31 8.28
CA THR A 86 -9.36 7.72 9.53
C THR A 86 -8.31 7.75 10.62
N THR A 87 -8.76 7.73 11.88
CA THR A 87 -7.88 7.58 13.05
C THR A 87 -7.57 6.11 13.32
N ASN A 88 -8.50 5.19 12.97
CA ASN A 88 -8.36 3.75 13.16
C ASN A 88 -8.04 3.05 11.83
N LYS A 89 -6.80 2.57 11.67
CA LYS A 89 -6.32 1.89 10.45
C LYS A 89 -7.20 0.69 10.06
N ASN A 90 -7.52 -0.16 11.03
CA ASN A 90 -8.26 -1.40 10.77
C ASN A 90 -9.69 -1.15 10.29
N GLU A 91 -10.37 -0.16 10.87
CA GLU A 91 -11.71 0.25 10.44
C GLU A 91 -11.68 0.89 9.05
N GLY A 92 -10.70 1.76 8.80
CA GLY A 92 -10.52 2.39 7.49
C GLY A 92 -10.29 1.38 6.37
N ILE A 93 -9.47 0.36 6.60
CA ILE A 93 -9.22 -0.71 5.64
C ILE A 93 -10.49 -1.53 5.36
N LYS A 94 -11.30 -1.84 6.39
CA LYS A 94 -12.56 -2.58 6.24
C LYS A 94 -13.56 -1.79 5.41
N VAL A 95 -13.80 -0.53 5.78
CA VAL A 95 -14.74 0.36 5.07
C VAL A 95 -14.32 0.58 3.61
N LEU A 96 -13.01 0.72 3.35
CA LEU A 96 -12.46 0.87 2.01
C LEU A 96 -12.65 -0.40 1.18
N ASN A 97 -12.41 -1.59 1.77
CA ASN A 97 -12.67 -2.86 1.09
C ASN A 97 -14.15 -3.06 0.76
N GLU A 98 -15.05 -2.72 1.67
CA GLU A 98 -16.50 -2.77 1.44
C GLU A 98 -16.93 -1.86 0.29
N ALA A 99 -16.37 -0.64 0.23
CA ALA A 99 -16.62 0.28 -0.86
C ALA A 99 -16.10 -0.24 -2.20
N LEU A 100 -14.90 -0.82 -2.24
CA LEU A 100 -14.34 -1.41 -3.47
C LEU A 100 -15.18 -2.60 -3.96
N VAL A 101 -15.66 -3.45 -3.06
CA VAL A 101 -16.58 -4.56 -3.40
C VAL A 101 -17.89 -4.05 -3.97
N GLU A 102 -18.43 -2.95 -3.43
CA GLU A 102 -19.67 -2.34 -3.95
C GLU A 102 -19.46 -1.73 -5.34
N VAL A 103 -18.34 -1.04 -5.56
CA VAL A 103 -17.94 -0.52 -6.88
C VAL A 103 -17.80 -1.68 -7.88
N GLU A 104 -17.13 -2.77 -7.48
CA GLU A 104 -16.96 -3.96 -8.32
C GLU A 104 -18.29 -4.58 -8.72
N LYS A 105 -19.22 -4.75 -7.76
CA LYS A 105 -20.57 -5.30 -8.03
C LYS A 105 -21.35 -4.43 -8.99
N THR A 106 -21.35 -3.11 -8.76
CA THR A 106 -22.11 -2.15 -9.59
C THR A 106 -21.57 -2.11 -11.01
N ILE A 107 -20.23 -2.07 -11.18
CA ILE A 107 -19.62 -2.01 -12.51
C ILE A 107 -19.79 -3.33 -13.27
N LYS A 108 -19.70 -4.48 -12.60
CA LYS A 108 -19.95 -5.80 -13.21
C LYS A 108 -21.38 -5.98 -13.65
N ALA A 109 -22.37 -5.49 -12.86
CA ALA A 109 -23.77 -5.50 -13.24
C ALA A 109 -24.04 -4.71 -14.51
N LYS A 110 -23.23 -3.67 -14.78
CA LYS A 110 -23.31 -2.84 -16.00
C LYS A 110 -22.39 -3.30 -17.13
N GLY A 111 -21.78 -4.48 -17.01
CA GLY A 111 -20.92 -5.07 -18.04
C GLY A 111 -19.54 -4.43 -18.15
N GLY A 112 -19.09 -3.70 -17.12
CA GLY A 112 -17.73 -3.19 -17.02
C GLY A 112 -16.78 -4.14 -16.30
N ASN A 113 -15.49 -3.83 -16.34
CA ASN A 113 -14.43 -4.58 -15.68
C ASN A 113 -13.83 -3.75 -14.53
N PHE A 114 -13.53 -4.43 -13.43
CA PHE A 114 -12.81 -3.92 -12.28
C PHE A 114 -11.51 -4.69 -12.08
N LEU A 115 -10.40 -3.98 -11.89
CA LEU A 115 -9.09 -4.55 -11.56
C LEU A 115 -8.46 -3.76 -10.42
N LEU A 116 -8.24 -4.42 -9.29
CA LEU A 116 -7.51 -3.84 -8.17
C LEU A 116 -6.01 -3.87 -8.48
N GLU A 117 -5.34 -2.73 -8.48
CA GLU A 117 -3.89 -2.62 -8.70
C GLU A 117 -3.12 -2.65 -7.38
N THR A 118 -3.59 -1.87 -6.40
CA THR A 118 -2.93 -1.76 -5.10
C THR A 118 -3.92 -2.03 -3.99
N ASN A 119 -3.59 -2.97 -3.11
CA ASN A 119 -4.38 -3.21 -1.91
C ASN A 119 -4.42 -1.94 -1.03
N PRO A 120 -5.46 -1.78 -0.19
CA PRO A 120 -5.52 -0.67 0.75
C PRO A 120 -4.28 -0.56 1.61
N THR A 121 -3.51 0.50 1.43
CA THR A 121 -2.26 0.75 2.14
C THR A 121 -2.30 2.11 2.83
N VAL A 122 -1.62 2.21 3.96
CA VAL A 122 -1.52 3.43 4.74
C VAL A 122 -0.45 4.33 4.14
N LEU A 123 -0.83 5.56 3.76
CA LEU A 123 0.14 6.57 3.31
C LEU A 123 1.04 6.98 4.48
N GLY A 124 2.34 6.79 4.32
CA GLY A 124 3.34 7.09 5.35
C GLY A 124 4.02 5.85 5.95
N GLU A 125 3.41 4.66 5.88
CA GLU A 125 4.09 3.41 6.29
C GLU A 125 4.82 2.72 5.14
N ASN A 126 4.50 3.07 3.88
CA ASN A 126 5.02 2.38 2.71
C ASN A 126 6.31 2.95 2.14
N GLU A 127 6.73 4.16 2.53
CA GLU A 127 8.00 4.69 2.03
C GLU A 127 9.18 3.85 2.54
N GLU A 128 9.12 3.35 3.78
CA GLU A 128 10.12 2.43 4.31
C GLU A 128 9.99 1.03 3.69
N SER A 129 8.75 0.50 3.55
CA SER A 129 8.55 -0.85 2.99
C SER A 129 8.85 -0.94 1.49
N ILE A 130 8.57 0.09 0.70
CA ILE A 130 8.91 0.13 -0.73
C ILE A 130 10.43 0.25 -0.91
N SER A 131 11.10 1.07 -0.10
CA SER A 131 12.56 1.18 -0.13
C SER A 131 13.23 -0.14 0.26
N ASP A 132 12.68 -0.86 1.22
CA ASP A 132 13.20 -2.16 1.67
C ASP A 132 12.89 -3.29 0.66
N GLN A 133 11.73 -3.27 0.03
CA GLN A 133 11.41 -4.19 -1.06
C GLN A 133 12.27 -3.92 -2.31
N MET A 134 12.51 -2.66 -2.66
CA MET A 134 13.43 -2.30 -3.75
C MET A 134 14.87 -2.69 -3.45
N LYS A 135 15.34 -2.53 -2.20
CA LYS A 135 16.66 -3.01 -1.77
C LYS A 135 16.76 -4.53 -1.81
N ALA A 136 15.72 -5.24 -1.35
CA ALA A 136 15.66 -6.70 -1.39
C ALA A 136 15.59 -7.25 -2.83
N ALA A 137 14.88 -6.57 -3.75
CA ALA A 137 14.83 -6.94 -5.15
C ALA A 137 16.20 -6.74 -5.82
N LYS A 138 16.84 -5.56 -5.64
CA LYS A 138 18.19 -5.30 -6.15
C LYS A 138 19.23 -6.29 -5.63
N SER A 139 19.19 -6.63 -4.34
CA SER A 139 20.13 -7.61 -3.78
C SER A 139 19.92 -9.03 -4.30
N LYS A 140 18.70 -9.38 -4.76
CA LYS A 140 18.45 -10.67 -5.42
C LYS A 140 18.97 -10.67 -6.86
N GLU A 141 18.72 -9.60 -7.59
CA GLU A 141 19.22 -9.45 -8.97
C GLU A 141 20.77 -9.46 -9.01
N GLU A 142 21.42 -8.74 -8.10
CA GLU A 142 22.89 -8.74 -7.96
C GLU A 142 23.43 -10.13 -7.68
N LYS A 143 22.80 -10.90 -6.76
CA LYS A 143 23.23 -12.29 -6.47
C LYS A 143 23.02 -13.24 -7.64
N GLU A 144 21.90 -13.11 -8.37
CA GLU A 144 21.65 -13.91 -9.58
C GLU A 144 22.66 -13.59 -10.69
N GLU A 145 23.03 -12.33 -10.85
CA GLU A 145 24.01 -11.89 -11.82
C GLU A 145 25.43 -12.36 -11.45
N GLU A 146 25.82 -12.27 -10.19
CA GLU A 146 27.07 -12.83 -9.69
C GLU A 146 27.16 -14.35 -9.90
N GLU A 147 26.07 -15.07 -9.65
CA GLU A 147 26.01 -16.52 -9.87
C GLU A 147 26.11 -16.88 -11.36
N ARG A 148 25.47 -16.09 -12.24
CA ARG A 148 25.60 -16.25 -13.72
C ARG A 148 27.04 -16.00 -14.18
N ILE A 149 27.68 -14.95 -13.68
CA ILE A 149 29.07 -14.64 -14.01
C ILE A 149 30.00 -15.74 -13.51
N ARG A 150 29.78 -16.26 -12.30
CA ARG A 150 30.59 -17.38 -11.76
C ARG A 150 30.44 -18.63 -12.61
N LYS A 151 29.21 -19.02 -12.97
CA LYS A 151 28.95 -20.19 -13.84
C LYS A 151 29.62 -20.06 -15.19
N LYS A 152 29.56 -18.85 -15.81
CA LYS A 152 30.26 -18.60 -17.08
C LYS A 152 31.78 -18.74 -16.96
N LYS A 153 32.38 -18.22 -15.90
CA LYS A 153 33.82 -18.36 -15.66
C LYS A 153 34.24 -19.80 -15.44
N GLU A 154 33.46 -20.58 -14.71
CA GLU A 154 33.72 -22.02 -14.49
C GLU A 154 33.61 -22.80 -15.79
N GLU A 155 32.65 -22.45 -16.65
CA GLU A 155 32.50 -23.10 -17.98
C GLU A 155 33.64 -22.74 -18.93
N GLU A 156 34.07 -21.48 -18.97
CA GLU A 156 35.23 -21.04 -19.77
C GLU A 156 36.52 -21.73 -19.30
N GLU A 157 36.71 -21.91 -18.00
CA GLU A 157 37.87 -22.61 -17.43
C GLU A 157 37.85 -24.10 -17.80
N ARG A 158 36.68 -24.74 -17.79
CA ARG A 158 36.52 -26.12 -18.24
C ARG A 158 36.88 -26.27 -19.72
N ILE A 159 36.37 -25.37 -20.58
CA ILE A 159 36.66 -25.37 -22.02
C ILE A 159 38.16 -25.17 -22.25
N ARG A 160 38.80 -24.28 -21.50
CA ARG A 160 40.25 -24.06 -21.62
C ARG A 160 41.05 -25.29 -21.23
N LYS A 161 40.69 -26.00 -20.15
CA LYS A 161 41.36 -27.24 -19.73
C LYS A 161 41.20 -28.35 -20.76
N ILE A 162 40.02 -28.49 -21.37
CA ILE A 162 39.77 -29.47 -22.44
C ILE A 162 40.66 -29.18 -23.67
N LYS A 163 40.76 -27.91 -24.09
CA LYS A 163 41.62 -27.51 -25.19
C LYS A 163 43.11 -27.77 -24.91
N GLU A 164 43.56 -27.46 -23.68
CA GLU A 164 44.95 -27.73 -23.28
C GLU A 164 45.27 -29.23 -23.27
N GLU A 165 44.29 -30.07 -22.94
CA GLU A 165 44.43 -31.53 -22.95
C GLU A 165 44.41 -32.13 -24.36
N GLU A 166 43.54 -31.60 -25.24
CA GLU A 166 43.54 -31.95 -26.66
C GLU A 166 44.88 -31.59 -27.37
N ASP A 167 45.43 -30.41 -27.04
CA ASP A 167 46.74 -30.01 -27.59
C ASP A 167 47.93 -30.85 -27.05
N ARG A 168 47.79 -31.43 -25.86
CA ARG A 168 48.78 -32.40 -25.33
C ARG A 168 48.72 -33.74 -26.04
N ILE A 169 47.55 -34.21 -26.43
CA ILE A 169 47.33 -35.48 -27.09
C ILE A 169 47.78 -35.41 -28.58
N ARG A 170 47.77 -34.21 -29.18
CA ARG A 170 48.12 -33.98 -30.56
C ARG A 170 49.64 -33.82 -30.81
N LYS A 171 50.46 -33.76 -29.73
CA LYS A 171 51.96 -33.73 -29.80
C LYS A 171 52.53 -35.08 -29.52
#